data_233fb305e59bef45c19af40a9f730c0e
#
_entry.id   233fb305e59bef45c19af40a9f730c0e
#
_cell.length_a   1.000
_cell.length_b   1.000
_cell.length_c   1.000
_cell.angle_alpha   90.00
_cell.angle_beta   90.00
_cell.angle_gamma   90.00
#
_symmetry.space_group_name_H-M   'P 1'
#
loop_
_entity.id
_entity.type
_entity.pdbx_description
1 polymer ?
#
loop_
_entity_poly.entity_id
_entity_poly.type
_entity_poly.pdbx_seq_one_letter_code
_entity_poly.pdbx_strand_id
1 'polypeptide(L)'
;DGDLDLYDTRYFRGGGYGAQAPTPYDDAINGARNVFWRTMLVNEGEERPRSFRDDTAAIGLGADNDRFSLSAVFDDLDRDGDLDLYVANDFGHNTLYLWEGGRFRQAAEELGLVDKAAGMGISVADVDLDGIGDLVISNMHSPAGMRVTATDRFQRGRSQQDRADFVRHARGNTLYRGRASGGYEDVSTASTASPGGWAWGARFVDWDRDGLVDIVVPNGCLL
;
A
#
# COMPACT_ATOMS: atom_id res chain seq x y z
N ASP A 1 22.27 7.58 6.74
CA ASP A 1 23.12 7.90 7.87
C ASP A 1 23.58 6.64 8.63
N GLY A 2 22.96 5.48 8.42
CA GLY A 2 23.39 4.17 8.94
C GLY A 2 22.66 3.73 10.21
N ASP A 3 21.68 4.45 10.67
CA ASP A 3 20.78 4.02 11.74
C ASP A 3 19.36 3.69 11.20
N LEU A 4 18.51 3.11 12.04
CA LEU A 4 17.17 2.71 11.66
C LEU A 4 16.17 3.79 12.05
N ASP A 5 15.48 4.31 11.04
CA ASP A 5 14.32 5.17 11.19
C ASP A 5 13.02 4.36 11.27
N LEU A 6 11.92 4.99 11.66
CA LEU A 6 10.62 4.34 11.79
C LEU A 6 9.57 5.09 10.98
N TYR A 7 8.81 4.37 10.15
CA TYR A 7 7.59 4.90 9.53
C TYR A 7 6.35 4.31 10.21
N ASP A 8 5.51 5.20 10.74
CA ASP A 8 4.32 4.88 11.54
C ASP A 8 3.07 5.14 10.67
N THR A 9 2.46 4.04 10.18
CA THR A 9 1.19 4.12 9.45
C THR A 9 0.03 4.32 10.41
N ARG A 10 -0.88 5.23 10.08
CA ARG A 10 -1.98 5.61 10.96
C ARG A 10 -3.33 5.54 10.25
N TYR A 11 -4.31 5.03 10.96
CA TYR A 11 -5.65 4.83 10.42
C TYR A 11 -6.64 5.91 10.91
N PHE A 12 -6.70 6.19 12.20
CA PHE A 12 -7.63 7.16 12.79
C PHE A 12 -6.95 8.36 13.44
N ARG A 13 -7.58 9.52 13.32
CA ARG A 13 -7.21 10.72 14.10
C ARG A 13 -7.82 10.64 15.50
N GLY A 14 -7.27 9.92 16.45
CA GLY A 14 -7.73 9.93 17.84
C GLY A 14 -9.26 9.71 18.05
N GLY A 15 -9.68 9.11 19.14
CA GLY A 15 -11.11 8.95 19.45
C GLY A 15 -11.73 7.58 19.11
N GLY A 16 -10.97 6.64 18.52
CA GLY A 16 -11.39 5.25 18.35
C GLY A 16 -12.29 4.96 17.15
N TYR A 17 -12.67 3.71 16.98
CA TYR A 17 -13.54 3.21 15.93
C TYR A 17 -14.88 3.96 15.91
N GLY A 18 -15.25 4.50 14.74
CA GLY A 18 -16.53 5.16 14.51
C GLY A 18 -16.53 6.68 14.64
N ALA A 19 -15.45 7.30 15.09
CA ALA A 19 -15.38 8.76 15.19
C ALA A 19 -15.23 9.47 13.83
N GLN A 20 -14.80 8.74 12.79
CA GLN A 20 -14.50 9.34 11.49
C GLN A 20 -14.79 8.37 10.34
N ALA A 21 -15.83 8.67 9.57
CA ALA A 21 -16.12 7.93 8.34
C ALA A 21 -15.18 8.37 7.22
N PRO A 22 -14.64 7.44 6.39
CA PRO A 22 -13.86 7.77 5.22
C PRO A 22 -14.62 8.72 4.28
N THR A 23 -14.01 9.82 3.90
CA THR A 23 -14.66 10.85 3.08
C THR A 23 -13.68 11.49 2.09
N PRO A 24 -13.98 11.49 0.77
CA PRO A 24 -15.03 10.67 0.14
C PRO A 24 -14.73 9.18 0.32
N TYR A 25 -15.73 8.32 0.25
CA TYR A 25 -15.54 6.89 0.50
C TYR A 25 -14.61 6.22 -0.53
N ASP A 26 -14.72 6.64 -1.78
CA ASP A 26 -13.99 6.10 -2.92
C ASP A 26 -12.54 6.62 -3.05
N ASP A 27 -12.20 7.71 -2.32
CA ASP A 27 -10.84 8.25 -2.28
C ASP A 27 -10.64 9.12 -1.03
N ALA A 28 -10.66 8.50 0.13
CA ALA A 28 -10.68 9.19 1.41
C ALA A 28 -9.36 9.93 1.70
N ILE A 29 -9.52 11.20 2.12
CA ILE A 29 -8.42 12.11 2.45
C ILE A 29 -8.52 12.66 3.88
N ASN A 30 -9.27 11.98 4.72
CA ASN A 30 -9.54 12.43 6.08
C ASN A 30 -9.06 11.46 7.17
N GLY A 31 -8.17 10.54 6.83
CA GLY A 31 -7.47 9.66 7.77
C GLY A 31 -6.47 10.39 8.67
N ALA A 32 -5.76 9.65 9.49
CA ALA A 32 -4.66 10.19 10.28
C ALA A 32 -3.41 10.38 9.40
N ARG A 33 -2.60 11.39 9.71
CA ARG A 33 -1.31 11.56 9.04
C ARG A 33 -0.33 10.51 9.54
N ASN A 34 0.32 9.80 8.61
CA ASN A 34 1.45 8.95 8.91
C ASN A 34 2.65 9.79 9.37
N VAL A 35 3.56 9.18 10.10
CA VAL A 35 4.72 9.89 10.63
C VAL A 35 6.01 9.14 10.32
N PHE A 36 6.97 9.86 9.80
CA PHE A 36 8.35 9.40 9.69
C PHE A 36 9.13 9.91 10.89
N TRP A 37 9.59 8.98 11.70
CA TRP A 37 10.37 9.23 12.90
C TRP A 37 11.85 9.01 12.58
N ARG A 38 12.60 10.08 12.48
CA ARG A 38 14.06 10.00 12.36
C ARG A 38 14.68 9.67 13.71
N THR A 39 15.53 8.65 13.71
CA THR A 39 16.34 8.32 14.88
C THR A 39 17.38 9.41 15.14
N MET A 40 17.47 9.85 16.38
CA MET A 40 18.45 10.83 16.83
C MET A 40 19.36 10.19 17.85
N LEU A 41 20.67 10.19 17.59
CA LEU A 41 21.66 9.85 18.61
C LEU A 41 21.73 10.99 19.62
N VAL A 42 21.58 10.67 20.89
CA VAL A 42 21.55 11.71 21.94
C VAL A 42 22.95 12.20 22.28
N ASN A 43 24.00 11.35 22.19
CA ASN A 43 25.41 11.73 22.30
C ASN A 43 26.30 10.63 21.67
N GLU A 44 27.42 11.02 21.07
CA GLU A 44 28.46 10.08 20.68
C GLU A 44 29.05 9.41 21.94
N GLY A 45 28.91 8.08 22.02
CA GLY A 45 29.50 7.26 23.10
C GLY A 45 28.55 6.83 24.22
N GLU A 46 27.26 7.23 24.19
CA GLU A 46 26.24 6.71 25.11
C GLU A 46 25.46 5.54 24.46
N GLU A 47 25.40 4.40 25.15
CA GLU A 47 24.60 3.24 24.73
C GLU A 47 23.08 3.48 24.86
N ARG A 48 22.58 4.72 25.12
CA ARG A 48 21.17 5.04 25.44
C ARG A 48 20.79 6.49 25.26
N PRO A 49 19.45 6.75 25.25
CA PRO A 49 18.44 6.17 24.34
C PRO A 49 18.34 7.00 23.08
N ARG A 50 18.10 6.32 21.98
CA ARG A 50 17.72 6.99 20.76
C ARG A 50 16.43 7.76 21.02
N SER A 51 16.39 9.03 20.71
CA SER A 51 15.15 9.80 20.62
C SER A 51 14.68 9.80 19.17
N PHE A 52 13.41 10.04 18.96
CA PHE A 52 12.84 10.15 17.64
C PHE A 52 12.35 11.57 17.39
N ARG A 53 12.57 12.09 16.19
CA ARG A 53 12.06 13.37 15.73
C ARG A 53 11.12 13.16 14.56
N ASP A 54 9.97 13.84 14.55
CA ASP A 54 9.08 13.87 13.39
C ASP A 54 9.74 14.68 12.28
N ASP A 55 10.19 14.00 11.23
CA ASP A 55 10.80 14.57 10.04
C ASP A 55 9.91 14.49 8.80
N THR A 56 8.66 14.02 8.94
CA THR A 56 7.72 13.73 7.85
C THR A 56 7.67 14.81 6.78
N ALA A 57 7.47 16.07 7.18
CA ALA A 57 7.40 17.18 6.23
C ALA A 57 8.78 17.55 5.66
N ALA A 58 9.83 17.45 6.47
CA ALA A 58 11.18 17.82 6.07
C ALA A 58 11.73 16.91 4.95
N ILE A 59 11.38 15.62 4.98
CA ILE A 59 11.83 14.66 3.96
C ILE A 59 10.81 14.47 2.81
N GLY A 60 9.74 15.27 2.74
CA GLY A 60 8.81 15.27 1.60
C GLY A 60 7.59 14.36 1.75
N LEU A 61 7.41 13.66 2.87
CA LEU A 61 6.25 12.77 3.11
C LEU A 61 5.00 13.51 3.62
N GLY A 62 4.88 14.81 3.37
CA GLY A 62 3.73 15.61 3.80
C GLY A 62 2.54 15.61 2.83
N ALA A 63 2.79 15.35 1.55
CA ALA A 63 1.76 15.33 0.52
C ALA A 63 1.02 13.98 0.53
N ASP A 64 -0.30 14.00 0.32
CA ASP A 64 -1.15 12.80 0.22
C ASP A 64 -1.01 11.79 1.39
N ASN A 65 -0.79 12.34 2.59
CA ASN A 65 -0.38 11.59 3.79
C ASN A 65 -1.48 11.53 4.87
N ASP A 66 -2.74 11.75 4.50
CA ASP A 66 -3.90 11.76 5.42
C ASP A 66 -4.96 10.74 5.02
N ARG A 67 -4.49 9.57 4.58
CA ARG A 67 -5.32 8.43 4.21
C ARG A 67 -5.46 7.44 5.36
N PHE A 68 -6.27 6.41 5.17
CA PHE A 68 -6.48 5.33 6.14
C PHE A 68 -5.43 4.25 5.93
N SER A 69 -4.19 4.50 6.38
CA SER A 69 -3.03 3.66 6.08
C SER A 69 -2.91 2.48 7.03
N LEU A 70 -2.68 1.27 6.50
CA LEU A 70 -2.56 0.03 7.26
C LEU A 70 -1.20 -0.64 7.12
N SER A 71 -0.51 -0.47 6.02
CA SER A 71 0.78 -1.12 5.77
C SER A 71 1.68 -0.22 4.95
N ALA A 72 2.98 -0.42 5.10
CA ALA A 72 4.00 0.24 4.30
C ALA A 72 5.17 -0.70 4.04
N VAL A 73 5.87 -0.50 2.95
CA VAL A 73 7.11 -1.20 2.60
C VAL A 73 8.10 -0.21 2.02
N PHE A 74 9.38 -0.40 2.38
CA PHE A 74 10.49 0.26 1.72
C PHE A 74 11.17 -0.74 0.78
N ASP A 75 11.32 -0.37 -0.48
CA ASP A 75 12.02 -1.15 -1.50
C ASP A 75 12.48 -0.22 -2.63
N ASP A 76 13.43 -0.65 -3.45
CA ASP A 76 13.90 0.07 -4.63
C ASP A 76 12.94 -0.19 -5.80
N LEU A 77 11.87 0.61 -5.89
CA LEU A 77 10.74 0.37 -6.80
C LEU A 77 10.95 0.96 -8.21
N ASP A 78 11.84 1.93 -8.37
CA ASP A 78 12.20 2.49 -9.67
C ASP A 78 13.58 2.02 -10.18
N ARG A 79 14.30 1.30 -9.33
CA ARG A 79 15.61 0.67 -9.60
C ARG A 79 16.73 1.68 -9.81
N ASP A 80 16.71 2.74 -9.02
CA ASP A 80 17.76 3.74 -9.00
C ASP A 80 18.83 3.47 -7.91
N GLY A 81 18.59 2.49 -7.03
CA GLY A 81 19.48 2.05 -5.95
C GLY A 81 19.14 2.65 -4.60
N ASP A 82 18.14 3.49 -4.51
CA ASP A 82 17.64 4.09 -3.27
C ASP A 82 16.33 3.40 -2.82
N LEU A 83 15.97 3.54 -1.53
CA LEU A 83 14.74 2.96 -1.01
C LEU A 83 13.56 3.92 -1.15
N ASP A 84 12.55 3.49 -1.87
CA ASP A 84 11.25 4.12 -2.02
C ASP A 84 10.28 3.64 -0.95
N LEU A 85 9.16 4.34 -0.81
CA LEU A 85 8.12 4.03 0.16
C LEU A 85 6.78 3.81 -0.53
N TYR A 86 6.23 2.60 -0.43
CA TYR A 86 4.86 2.30 -0.86
C TYR A 86 3.94 2.07 0.34
N VAL A 87 2.77 2.73 0.36
CA VAL A 87 1.82 2.70 1.48
C VAL A 87 0.46 2.20 1.01
N ALA A 88 -0.04 1.15 1.66
CA ALA A 88 -1.38 0.61 1.42
C ALA A 88 -2.42 1.32 2.28
N ASN A 89 -3.49 1.76 1.62
CA ASN A 89 -4.60 2.49 2.20
C ASN A 89 -5.91 1.71 2.04
N ASP A 90 -6.70 1.63 3.10
CA ASP A 90 -7.98 0.90 3.11
C ASP A 90 -9.05 1.61 2.26
N PHE A 91 -9.05 2.93 2.25
CA PHE A 91 -9.97 3.76 1.46
C PHE A 91 -9.21 4.73 0.57
N GLY A 92 -9.51 4.68 -0.74
CA GLY A 92 -8.82 5.48 -1.73
C GLY A 92 -7.59 4.79 -2.32
N HIS A 93 -6.76 5.57 -2.98
CA HIS A 93 -5.58 5.02 -3.63
C HIS A 93 -4.41 4.80 -2.66
N ASN A 94 -3.61 3.78 -2.96
CA ASN A 94 -2.31 3.59 -2.34
C ASN A 94 -1.35 4.70 -2.78
N THR A 95 -0.37 5.02 -1.95
CA THR A 95 0.61 6.06 -2.25
C THR A 95 2.00 5.48 -2.46
N LEU A 96 2.71 6.00 -3.45
CA LEU A 96 4.12 5.73 -3.69
C LEU A 96 4.90 7.03 -3.56
N TYR A 97 5.99 6.97 -2.83
CA TYR A 97 6.95 8.06 -2.72
C TYR A 97 8.31 7.55 -3.15
N LEU A 98 8.85 8.10 -4.25
CA LEU A 98 10.21 7.86 -4.70
C LEU A 98 11.19 8.77 -3.93
N TRP A 99 12.33 8.21 -3.58
CA TRP A 99 13.41 8.97 -2.95
C TRP A 99 14.28 9.63 -4.02
N GLU A 100 14.25 10.95 -4.08
CA GLU A 100 15.00 11.72 -5.06
C GLU A 100 15.75 12.88 -4.40
N GLY A 101 17.08 12.89 -4.52
CA GLY A 101 17.90 14.02 -4.09
C GLY A 101 17.74 14.41 -2.61
N GLY A 102 17.53 13.44 -1.73
CA GLY A 102 17.38 13.65 -0.30
C GLY A 102 15.95 13.92 0.18
N ARG A 103 14.93 13.71 -0.66
CA ARG A 103 13.52 13.90 -0.35
C ARG A 103 12.64 12.88 -1.08
N PHE A 104 11.51 12.56 -0.46
CA PHE A 104 10.46 11.79 -1.09
C PHE A 104 9.54 12.65 -1.97
N ARG A 105 9.16 12.09 -3.11
CA ARG A 105 8.21 12.65 -4.08
C ARG A 105 7.14 11.62 -4.41
N GLN A 106 5.88 12.00 -4.39
CA GLN A 106 4.76 11.14 -4.79
C GLN A 106 4.83 10.81 -6.29
N ALA A 107 4.67 9.52 -6.65
CA ALA A 107 4.87 9.01 -8.02
C ALA A 107 4.03 7.79 -8.39
N ALA A 108 2.94 7.49 -7.67
CA ALA A 108 2.15 6.27 -7.89
C ALA A 108 1.60 6.16 -9.34
N GLU A 109 1.16 7.27 -9.94
CA GLU A 109 0.67 7.30 -11.32
C GLU A 109 1.79 7.04 -12.33
N GLU A 110 2.99 7.57 -12.05
CA GLU A 110 4.15 7.47 -12.94
C GLU A 110 4.61 6.02 -13.13
N LEU A 111 4.61 5.24 -12.06
CA LEU A 111 5.00 3.83 -12.11
C LEU A 111 3.82 2.86 -12.31
N GLY A 112 2.59 3.36 -12.42
CA GLY A 112 1.40 2.51 -12.58
C GLY A 112 1.00 1.74 -11.33
N LEU A 113 1.36 2.25 -10.15
CA LEU A 113 1.07 1.64 -8.84
C LEU A 113 -0.13 2.27 -8.12
N VAL A 114 -1.03 2.89 -8.85
CA VAL A 114 -2.29 3.43 -8.31
C VAL A 114 -3.28 2.29 -8.09
N ASP A 115 -3.46 1.91 -6.84
CA ASP A 115 -4.46 0.91 -6.44
C ASP A 115 -5.53 1.56 -5.56
N LYS A 116 -6.78 1.55 -6.02
CA LYS A 116 -7.96 2.06 -5.30
C LYS A 116 -8.78 0.93 -4.69
N ALA A 117 -8.10 -0.04 -4.09
CA ALA A 117 -8.73 -1.13 -3.36
C ALA A 117 -8.69 -0.89 -1.84
N ALA A 118 -9.12 -1.87 -1.07
CA ALA A 118 -9.03 -1.84 0.39
C ALA A 118 -7.69 -2.43 0.84
N GLY A 119 -6.61 -1.65 0.73
CA GLY A 119 -5.24 -2.10 0.97
C GLY A 119 -4.94 -2.36 2.44
N MET A 120 -4.51 -3.60 2.78
CA MET A 120 -4.27 -4.02 4.16
C MET A 120 -2.86 -4.52 4.43
N GLY A 121 -2.16 -5.00 3.42
CA GLY A 121 -0.80 -5.50 3.56
C GLY A 121 -0.06 -5.48 2.24
N ILE A 122 1.26 -5.44 2.30
CA ILE A 122 2.15 -5.38 1.15
C ILE A 122 3.26 -6.39 1.33
N SER A 123 3.66 -7.05 0.24
CA SER A 123 4.90 -7.81 0.17
C SER A 123 5.55 -7.61 -1.19
N VAL A 124 6.88 -7.61 -1.22
CA VAL A 124 7.68 -7.49 -2.44
C VAL A 124 8.53 -8.75 -2.60
N ALA A 125 8.58 -9.30 -3.80
CA ALA A 125 9.51 -10.35 -4.22
C ALA A 125 9.52 -10.45 -5.74
N ASP A 126 10.59 -11.01 -6.28
CA ASP A 126 10.71 -11.36 -7.70
C ASP A 126 10.01 -12.71 -7.95
N VAL A 127 8.77 -12.68 -8.47
CA VAL A 127 7.92 -13.89 -8.60
C VAL A 127 8.19 -14.67 -9.87
N ASP A 128 8.75 -14.04 -10.90
CA ASP A 128 9.03 -14.68 -12.20
C ASP A 128 10.54 -14.82 -12.48
N LEU A 129 11.37 -14.47 -11.50
CA LEU A 129 12.82 -14.60 -11.51
C LEU A 129 13.49 -13.79 -12.63
N ASP A 130 12.89 -12.64 -12.95
CA ASP A 130 13.44 -11.71 -13.94
C ASP A 130 14.41 -10.67 -13.35
N GLY A 131 14.60 -10.70 -12.03
CA GLY A 131 15.47 -9.78 -11.27
C GLY A 131 14.79 -8.47 -10.90
N ILE A 132 13.47 -8.35 -11.09
CA ILE A 132 12.69 -7.15 -10.76
C ILE A 132 11.69 -7.50 -9.65
N GLY A 133 11.60 -6.65 -8.64
CA GLY A 133 10.64 -6.84 -7.56
C GLY A 133 9.20 -6.67 -8.05
N ASP A 134 8.34 -7.61 -7.68
CA ASP A 134 6.89 -7.58 -7.88
C ASP A 134 6.19 -7.28 -6.56
N LEU A 135 5.00 -6.69 -6.61
CA LEU A 135 4.26 -6.34 -5.40
C LEU A 135 2.94 -7.12 -5.32
N VAL A 136 2.69 -7.74 -4.17
CA VAL A 136 1.34 -8.17 -3.81
C VAL A 136 0.78 -7.25 -2.73
N ILE A 137 -0.45 -6.75 -2.97
CA ILE A 137 -1.23 -5.99 -2.01
C ILE A 137 -2.44 -6.83 -1.62
N SER A 138 -2.56 -7.16 -0.32
CA SER A 138 -3.78 -7.78 0.17
C SER A 138 -4.89 -6.77 0.28
N ASN A 139 -6.03 -7.08 -0.33
CA ASN A 139 -7.22 -6.25 -0.36
C ASN A 139 -8.46 -7.09 -0.01
N MET A 140 -9.49 -6.45 0.51
CA MET A 140 -10.77 -7.13 0.73
C MET A 140 -11.41 -7.57 -0.59
N HIS A 141 -11.78 -8.85 -0.67
CA HIS A 141 -12.63 -9.36 -1.74
C HIS A 141 -14.08 -9.46 -1.25
N SER A 142 -14.99 -8.77 -1.93
CA SER A 142 -16.42 -8.82 -1.61
C SER A 142 -17.24 -9.40 -2.77
N PRO A 143 -17.63 -10.69 -2.71
CA PRO A 143 -18.51 -11.27 -3.73
C PRO A 143 -19.86 -10.55 -3.85
N ALA A 144 -20.38 -10.03 -2.75
CA ALA A 144 -21.59 -9.21 -2.74
C ALA A 144 -21.34 -7.85 -3.40
N GLY A 145 -20.21 -7.21 -3.07
CA GLY A 145 -19.76 -5.96 -3.70
C GLY A 145 -19.61 -6.11 -5.21
N MET A 146 -18.94 -7.16 -5.67
CA MET A 146 -18.79 -7.46 -7.10
C MET A 146 -20.14 -7.60 -7.82
N ARG A 147 -21.12 -8.28 -7.20
CA ARG A 147 -22.46 -8.41 -7.80
C ARG A 147 -23.20 -7.09 -7.85
N VAL A 148 -23.11 -6.27 -6.78
CA VAL A 148 -23.82 -4.99 -6.70
C VAL A 148 -23.20 -3.97 -7.68
N THR A 149 -21.89 -3.85 -7.69
CA THR A 149 -21.18 -2.90 -8.56
C THR A 149 -21.32 -3.21 -10.05
N ALA A 150 -21.55 -4.48 -10.42
CA ALA A 150 -21.81 -4.90 -11.80
C ALA A 150 -23.21 -4.49 -12.33
N THR A 151 -24.11 -3.97 -11.48
CA THR A 151 -25.45 -3.61 -11.92
C THR A 151 -25.52 -2.21 -12.50
N ASP A 152 -26.30 -2.00 -13.59
CA ASP A 152 -26.52 -0.69 -14.21
C ASP A 152 -27.17 0.35 -13.27
N ARG A 153 -27.77 -0.12 -12.17
CA ARG A 153 -28.42 0.74 -11.17
C ARG A 153 -27.44 1.26 -10.13
N PHE A 154 -26.31 0.60 -9.96
CA PHE A 154 -25.31 1.00 -8.96
C PHE A 154 -24.72 2.35 -9.31
N GLN A 155 -24.73 3.28 -8.37
CA GLN A 155 -24.16 4.63 -8.54
C GLN A 155 -24.56 5.30 -9.87
N ARG A 156 -25.84 5.15 -10.27
CA ARG A 156 -26.38 5.78 -11.48
C ARG A 156 -26.19 7.29 -11.39
N GLY A 157 -25.55 7.88 -12.41
CA GLY A 157 -25.23 9.32 -12.45
C GLY A 157 -23.79 9.67 -12.08
N ARG A 158 -23.00 8.72 -11.56
CA ARG A 158 -21.57 8.90 -11.42
C ARG A 158 -20.82 8.62 -12.73
N SER A 159 -19.58 9.09 -12.83
CA SER A 159 -18.72 8.82 -13.99
C SER A 159 -18.44 7.31 -14.16
N GLN A 160 -18.02 6.91 -15.35
CA GLN A 160 -17.59 5.54 -15.60
C GLN A 160 -16.37 5.18 -14.74
N GLN A 161 -15.46 6.14 -14.52
CA GLN A 161 -14.28 5.94 -13.69
C GLN A 161 -14.67 5.68 -12.23
N ASP A 162 -15.55 6.50 -11.64
CA ASP A 162 -15.97 6.27 -10.24
C ASP A 162 -16.59 4.88 -10.07
N ARG A 163 -17.38 4.42 -11.03
CA ARG A 163 -17.96 3.06 -10.98
C ARG A 163 -16.89 1.98 -11.10
N ALA A 164 -15.88 2.19 -11.93
CA ALA A 164 -14.73 1.26 -12.04
C ALA A 164 -13.93 1.19 -10.74
N ASP A 165 -13.76 2.31 -10.04
CA ASP A 165 -13.09 2.37 -8.74
C ASP A 165 -13.84 1.55 -7.67
N PHE A 166 -15.18 1.58 -7.66
CA PHE A 166 -15.97 0.71 -6.77
C PHE A 166 -15.84 -0.78 -7.12
N VAL A 167 -15.79 -1.13 -8.42
CA VAL A 167 -15.50 -2.51 -8.85
C VAL A 167 -14.10 -2.93 -8.37
N ARG A 168 -13.12 -2.03 -8.54
CA ARG A 168 -11.76 -2.26 -8.09
C ARG A 168 -11.69 -2.50 -6.57
N HIS A 169 -12.38 -1.69 -5.79
CA HIS A 169 -12.44 -1.80 -4.33
C HIS A 169 -13.04 -3.14 -3.86
N ALA A 170 -13.94 -3.75 -4.63
CA ALA A 170 -14.56 -5.04 -4.29
C ALA A 170 -13.80 -6.26 -4.83
N ARG A 171 -12.83 -6.09 -5.74
CA ARG A 171 -12.19 -7.16 -6.52
C ARG A 171 -11.29 -8.06 -5.69
N GLY A 172 -10.63 -7.53 -4.67
CA GLY A 172 -9.67 -8.25 -3.83
C GLY A 172 -8.22 -7.92 -4.15
N ASN A 173 -7.31 -8.85 -3.87
CA ASN A 173 -5.87 -8.64 -3.93
C ASN A 173 -5.39 -8.11 -5.28
N THR A 174 -4.29 -7.35 -5.21
CA THR A 174 -3.56 -6.87 -6.39
C THR A 174 -2.20 -7.53 -6.46
N LEU A 175 -1.86 -8.01 -7.65
CA LEU A 175 -0.50 -8.41 -8.00
C LEU A 175 -0.01 -7.50 -9.12
N TYR A 176 0.99 -6.71 -8.81
CA TYR A 176 1.72 -5.90 -9.76
C TYR A 176 3.02 -6.59 -10.14
N ARG A 177 3.22 -6.78 -11.44
CA ARG A 177 4.48 -7.26 -12.00
C ARG A 177 5.33 -6.08 -12.45
N GLY A 178 6.61 -6.05 -12.03
CA GLY A 178 7.59 -5.11 -12.50
C GLY A 178 7.92 -5.31 -13.99
N ARG A 179 8.22 -4.23 -14.69
CA ARG A 179 8.55 -4.28 -16.12
C ARG A 179 9.99 -3.87 -16.37
N ALA A 180 10.68 -4.59 -17.24
CA ALA A 180 12.03 -4.23 -17.67
C ALA A 180 12.11 -2.82 -18.29
N SER A 181 11.02 -2.33 -18.89
CA SER A 181 10.90 -0.98 -19.43
C SER A 181 10.67 0.11 -18.38
N GLY A 182 10.56 -0.25 -17.11
CA GLY A 182 10.15 0.61 -16.00
C GLY A 182 8.66 0.55 -15.71
N GLY A 183 8.31 0.83 -14.44
CA GLY A 183 6.95 0.79 -13.91
C GLY A 183 6.38 -0.61 -13.78
N TYR A 184 5.08 -0.71 -13.48
CA TYR A 184 4.39 -1.93 -13.09
C TYR A 184 3.14 -2.21 -13.94
N GLU A 185 2.72 -3.47 -13.96
CA GLU A 185 1.51 -3.96 -14.61
C GLU A 185 0.63 -4.72 -13.62
N ASP A 186 -0.65 -4.36 -13.51
CA ASP A 186 -1.64 -5.14 -12.76
C ASP A 186 -1.94 -6.47 -13.48
N VAL A 187 -1.38 -7.56 -12.99
CA VAL A 187 -1.59 -8.92 -13.49
C VAL A 187 -2.54 -9.74 -12.61
N SER A 188 -3.21 -9.12 -11.66
CA SER A 188 -4.05 -9.78 -10.64
C SER A 188 -5.11 -10.72 -11.21
N THR A 189 -5.76 -10.30 -12.31
CA THR A 189 -6.81 -11.10 -12.95
C THR A 189 -6.21 -12.26 -13.75
N ALA A 190 -5.13 -12.01 -14.48
CA ALA A 190 -4.47 -13.04 -15.30
C ALA A 190 -3.81 -14.12 -14.44
N SER A 191 -3.24 -13.72 -13.30
CA SER A 191 -2.60 -14.63 -12.33
C SER A 191 -3.56 -15.33 -11.38
N THR A 192 -4.86 -14.99 -11.39
CA THR A 192 -5.86 -15.49 -10.43
C THR A 192 -5.58 -15.11 -8.97
N ALA A 193 -4.74 -14.10 -8.70
CA ALA A 193 -4.35 -13.67 -7.35
C ALA A 193 -5.44 -12.86 -6.62
N SER A 194 -6.45 -12.32 -7.37
CA SER A 194 -7.46 -11.41 -6.81
C SER A 194 -8.34 -12.01 -5.70
N PRO A 195 -8.91 -13.23 -5.81
CA PRO A 195 -9.79 -13.76 -4.77
C PRO A 195 -9.01 -14.09 -3.50
N GLY A 196 -9.21 -13.36 -2.43
CA GLY A 196 -8.54 -13.57 -1.14
C GLY A 196 -9.48 -13.50 0.07
N GLY A 197 -10.77 -13.27 -0.13
CA GLY A 197 -11.70 -13.01 0.98
C GLY A 197 -11.33 -11.73 1.73
N TRP A 198 -11.40 -11.75 3.06
CA TRP A 198 -10.93 -10.65 3.90
C TRP A 198 -9.44 -10.86 4.22
N ALA A 199 -8.60 -10.41 3.32
CA ALA A 199 -7.16 -10.62 3.35
C ALA A 199 -6.48 -9.52 4.18
N TRP A 200 -5.80 -9.90 5.27
CA TRP A 200 -5.18 -8.96 6.20
C TRP A 200 -3.68 -8.73 5.99
N GLY A 201 -3.01 -9.60 5.26
CA GLY A 201 -1.58 -9.43 5.07
C GLY A 201 -1.02 -10.49 4.15
N ALA A 202 -1.00 -10.27 2.85
CA ALA A 202 -0.33 -11.16 1.91
C ALA A 202 1.17 -11.17 2.15
N ARG A 203 1.79 -12.33 1.91
CA ARG A 203 3.24 -12.51 1.92
C ARG A 203 3.65 -13.40 0.77
N PHE A 204 4.75 -13.04 0.14
CA PHE A 204 5.49 -13.95 -0.70
C PHE A 204 6.34 -14.88 0.15
N VAL A 205 6.28 -16.17 -0.10
CA VAL A 205 7.06 -17.21 0.58
C VAL A 205 7.16 -18.44 -0.30
N ASP A 206 8.31 -19.05 -0.38
CA ASP A 206 8.48 -20.38 -0.99
C ASP A 206 7.93 -21.43 -0.01
N TRP A 207 6.62 -21.75 -0.15
CA TRP A 207 5.87 -22.57 0.80
C TRP A 207 6.21 -24.05 0.65
N ASP A 208 6.35 -24.51 -0.57
CA ASP A 208 6.62 -25.92 -0.87
C ASP A 208 8.10 -26.23 -1.15
N ARG A 209 8.94 -25.19 -1.13
CA ARG A 209 10.41 -25.25 -1.32
C ARG A 209 10.83 -25.71 -2.71
N ASP A 210 10.10 -25.29 -3.71
CA ASP A 210 10.42 -25.53 -5.11
C ASP A 210 11.34 -24.46 -5.73
N GLY A 211 11.66 -23.40 -4.96
CA GLY A 211 12.52 -22.29 -5.37
C GLY A 211 11.76 -21.13 -6.00
N LEU A 212 10.44 -21.23 -6.14
CA LEU A 212 9.55 -20.14 -6.55
C LEU A 212 8.80 -19.60 -5.34
N VAL A 213 8.39 -18.35 -5.39
CA VAL A 213 7.61 -17.78 -4.30
C VAL A 213 6.11 -17.95 -4.55
N ASP A 214 5.41 -18.41 -3.53
CA ASP A 214 3.96 -18.48 -3.45
C ASP A 214 3.37 -17.23 -2.81
N ILE A 215 2.07 -17.00 -2.99
CA ILE A 215 1.33 -15.97 -2.28
C ILE A 215 0.52 -16.61 -1.16
N VAL A 216 0.92 -16.38 0.09
CA VAL A 216 0.15 -16.78 1.27
C VAL A 216 -0.67 -15.61 1.78
N VAL A 217 -1.99 -15.81 1.89
CA VAL A 217 -2.92 -14.76 2.29
C VAL A 217 -3.66 -15.21 3.57
N PRO A 218 -3.30 -14.69 4.74
CA PRO A 218 -4.08 -14.90 5.94
C PRO A 218 -5.45 -14.24 5.82
N ASN A 219 -6.49 -14.99 6.14
CA ASN A 219 -7.87 -14.59 5.97
C ASN A 219 -8.64 -14.80 7.26
N GLY A 220 -9.46 -13.87 7.65
CA GLY A 220 -10.33 -14.03 8.81
C GLY A 220 -11.08 -12.76 9.16
N CYS A 221 -12.40 -12.92 9.26
CA CYS A 221 -13.26 -11.98 9.97
C CYS A 221 -14.03 -12.79 11.03
N LEU A 222 -13.99 -12.35 12.27
CA LEU A 222 -14.90 -12.84 13.27
C LEU A 222 -16.27 -12.28 12.94
N LEU A 223 -17.19 -13.13 12.50
CA LEU A 223 -18.60 -12.82 12.31
C LEU A 223 -19.31 -12.85 13.66
#